data_7a1b8871a75c0054824d735a93e834b4
#
_entry.id   7a1b8871a75c0054824d735a93e834b4
#
_cell.length_a   1.000
_cell.length_b   1.000
_cell.length_c   1.000
_cell.angle_alpha   90.00
_cell.angle_beta   90.00
_cell.angle_gamma   90.00
#
_symmetry.space_group_name_H-M   'P 1'
#
loop_
_entity.id
_entity.type
_entity.pdbx_description
1 polymer ?
#
loop_
_entity_poly.entity_id
_entity_poly.type
_entity_poly.pdbx_seq_one_letter_code
_entity_poly.pdbx_strand_id
1 'polypeptide(L)'
;MTQTETKNIQLNLEAMRKMHIYLATPMYGGQCYGLYTKSLMDTTSQMMNYGIPMELYYLFNESLVTRARNYCVANFLKSSATHLLFIDSDISWKAMDLMYMTHLVAEDTDKYRVMTGLYPKKTIAWEKVLRAAKSGNYDENPMALEKVAGDMVFNPDHKEYPEGRAPIFEPVKVREAGTGFMMIHRSVFEEYAEAHPELEYTPDHLREGDFKTGEKIHAYFDCIINDQNRYLSEDYMFCENVRKLGIDIWALPMIELMHCGSYIYQGKLIDMAAQGVHATMAADDIGKIRSSRPYEDNEK
;
A
#
# COMPACT_ATOMS: atom_id res chain seq x y z
N MET A 1 26.06 15.88 -3.15
CA MET A 1 25.47 14.90 -2.22
C MET A 1 25.23 15.61 -0.89
N THR A 2 24.01 16.06 -0.63
CA THR A 2 23.61 16.60 0.67
C THR A 2 23.44 15.38 1.60
N GLN A 3 24.27 15.33 2.65
CA GLN A 3 24.10 14.37 3.75
C GLN A 3 22.67 14.55 4.28
N THR A 4 21.81 13.60 4.03
CA THR A 4 20.51 13.51 4.70
C THR A 4 20.83 13.19 6.15
N GLU A 5 20.66 14.15 7.05
CA GLU A 5 20.71 13.91 8.49
C GLU A 5 19.68 12.80 8.78
N THR A 6 20.19 11.66 9.19
CA THR A 6 19.36 10.56 9.70
C THR A 6 18.76 11.07 11.00
N LYS A 7 17.55 11.63 10.95
CA LYS A 7 16.80 11.91 12.17
C LYS A 7 16.65 10.59 12.91
N ASN A 8 17.28 10.47 14.07
CA ASN A 8 17.02 9.37 14.98
C ASN A 8 15.56 9.47 15.42
N ILE A 9 14.69 8.69 14.81
CA ILE A 9 13.29 8.61 15.16
C ILE A 9 13.20 7.79 16.44
N GLN A 10 12.78 8.41 17.52
CA GLN A 10 12.49 7.72 18.77
C GLN A 10 11.07 7.17 18.67
N LEU A 11 10.93 5.83 18.65
CA LEU A 11 9.62 5.16 18.59
C LEU A 11 8.87 5.34 19.91
N ASN A 12 7.60 5.70 19.85
CA ASN A 12 6.70 5.73 21.00
C ASN A 12 6.15 4.32 21.29
N LEU A 13 6.95 3.52 21.96
CA LEU A 13 6.60 2.14 22.28
C LEU A 13 5.37 2.02 23.19
N GLU A 14 5.12 3.02 24.03
CA GLU A 14 3.94 3.01 24.90
C GLU A 14 2.64 3.09 24.09
N ALA A 15 2.58 4.01 23.12
CA ALA A 15 1.44 4.13 22.22
C ALA A 15 1.30 2.89 21.32
N MET A 16 2.42 2.41 20.76
CA MET A 16 2.43 1.23 19.89
C MET A 16 1.94 -0.04 20.59
N ARG A 17 2.22 -0.23 21.88
CA ARG A 17 1.75 -1.38 22.67
C ARG A 17 0.24 -1.41 22.90
N LYS A 18 -0.44 -0.29 22.70
CA LYS A 18 -1.92 -0.21 22.77
C LYS A 18 -2.58 -0.67 21.48
N MET A 19 -1.81 -0.76 20.39
CA MET A 19 -2.29 -1.32 19.12
C MET A 19 -2.27 -2.85 19.18
N HIS A 20 -3.24 -3.46 18.51
CA HIS A 20 -3.25 -4.89 18.24
C HIS A 20 -3.38 -5.04 16.70
N ILE A 21 -2.32 -5.51 16.07
CA ILE A 21 -2.21 -5.60 14.62
C ILE A 21 -2.65 -6.98 14.16
N TYR A 22 -3.59 -7.02 13.21
CA TYR A 22 -4.03 -8.23 12.52
C TYR A 22 -3.43 -8.22 11.11
N LEU A 23 -2.32 -8.92 10.92
CA LEU A 23 -1.68 -9.03 9.61
C LEU A 23 -2.40 -10.10 8.79
N ALA A 24 -3.05 -9.68 7.73
CA ALA A 24 -3.78 -10.55 6.81
C ALA A 24 -3.09 -10.63 5.45
N THR A 25 -2.87 -11.86 4.97
CA THR A 25 -2.26 -12.11 3.68
C THR A 25 -3.12 -13.06 2.84
N PRO A 26 -3.73 -12.57 1.76
CA PRO A 26 -4.30 -13.44 0.73
C PRO A 26 -3.19 -14.25 0.04
N MET A 27 -3.31 -15.59 0.06
CA MET A 27 -2.32 -16.50 -0.51
C MET A 27 -2.99 -17.46 -1.51
N TYR A 28 -3.19 -17.00 -2.75
CA TYR A 28 -3.64 -17.90 -3.80
C TYR A 28 -2.60 -19.00 -4.03
N GLY A 29 -3.04 -20.26 -4.06
CA GLY A 29 -2.15 -21.42 -4.15
C GLY A 29 -1.39 -21.76 -2.86
N GLY A 30 -1.64 -21.06 -1.75
CA GLY A 30 -0.97 -21.32 -0.46
C GLY A 30 0.53 -20.98 -0.44
N GLN A 31 0.98 -20.07 -1.31
CA GLN A 31 2.40 -19.75 -1.50
C GLN A 31 2.70 -18.30 -1.17
N CYS A 32 3.91 -18.07 -0.66
CA CYS A 32 4.50 -16.74 -0.52
C CYS A 32 5.97 -16.76 -0.97
N TYR A 33 6.52 -15.58 -1.24
CA TYR A 33 7.94 -15.47 -1.58
C TYR A 33 8.83 -15.59 -0.35
N GLY A 34 10.04 -16.16 -0.52
CA GLY A 34 11.01 -16.28 0.57
C GLY A 34 11.39 -14.94 1.20
N LEU A 35 11.40 -13.85 0.42
CA LEU A 35 11.64 -12.49 0.93
C LEU A 35 10.48 -12.00 1.81
N TYR A 36 9.22 -12.33 1.48
CA TYR A 36 8.06 -12.10 2.34
C TYR A 36 8.25 -12.82 3.69
N THR A 37 8.58 -14.11 3.66
CA THR A 37 8.82 -14.91 4.88
C THR A 37 9.91 -14.29 5.74
N LYS A 38 11.03 -13.86 5.12
CA LYS A 38 12.12 -13.20 5.86
C LYS A 38 11.63 -11.92 6.53
N SER A 39 10.96 -11.04 5.79
CA SER A 39 10.39 -9.79 6.32
C SER A 39 9.44 -10.03 7.48
N LEU A 40 8.58 -11.06 7.35
CA LEU A 40 7.65 -11.45 8.40
C LEU A 40 8.35 -11.94 9.68
N MET A 41 9.37 -12.80 9.55
CA MET A 41 10.14 -13.29 10.69
C MET A 41 10.87 -12.15 11.41
N ASP A 42 11.53 -11.26 10.66
CA ASP A 42 12.21 -10.09 11.20
C ASP A 42 11.21 -9.18 11.95
N THR A 43 10.04 -8.94 11.35
CA THR A 43 8.97 -8.12 11.95
C THR A 43 8.42 -8.78 13.21
N THR A 44 8.08 -10.07 13.16
CA THR A 44 7.56 -10.81 14.33
C THR A 44 8.54 -10.72 15.50
N SER A 45 9.83 -10.91 15.24
CA SER A 45 10.87 -10.77 16.25
C SER A 45 10.89 -9.36 16.86
N GLN A 46 10.79 -8.31 16.05
CA GLN A 46 10.75 -6.93 16.56
C GLN A 46 9.48 -6.64 17.37
N MET A 47 8.31 -7.04 16.86
CA MET A 47 7.03 -6.83 17.55
C MET A 47 7.03 -7.53 18.92
N MET A 48 7.53 -8.79 18.98
CA MET A 48 7.68 -9.53 20.23
C MET A 48 8.67 -8.85 21.19
N ASN A 49 9.83 -8.43 20.71
CA ASN A 49 10.84 -7.77 21.54
C ASN A 49 10.35 -6.48 22.17
N TYR A 50 9.49 -5.74 21.45
CA TYR A 50 8.92 -4.49 21.93
C TYR A 50 7.56 -4.65 22.63
N GLY A 51 7.01 -5.87 22.66
CA GLY A 51 5.72 -6.16 23.31
C GLY A 51 4.52 -5.58 22.58
N ILE A 52 4.58 -5.50 21.26
CA ILE A 52 3.47 -5.01 20.40
C ILE A 52 2.66 -6.23 19.93
N PRO A 53 1.35 -6.32 20.28
CA PRO A 53 0.51 -7.45 19.89
C PRO A 53 0.34 -7.53 18.36
N MET A 54 0.56 -8.72 17.79
CA MET A 54 0.35 -8.99 16.36
C MET A 54 -0.20 -10.40 16.19
N GLU A 55 -1.27 -10.53 15.42
CA GLU A 55 -1.85 -11.79 14.95
C GLU A 55 -1.56 -11.96 13.45
N LEU A 56 -1.43 -13.21 13.01
CA LEU A 56 -1.22 -13.55 11.60
C LEU A 56 -2.42 -14.33 11.08
N TYR A 57 -2.94 -13.91 9.94
CA TYR A 57 -4.00 -14.59 9.23
C TYR A 57 -3.64 -14.81 7.77
N TYR A 58 -3.69 -16.06 7.33
CA TYR A 58 -3.45 -16.45 5.94
C TYR A 58 -4.74 -17.00 5.33
N LEU A 59 -5.18 -16.35 4.25
CA LEU A 59 -6.29 -16.84 3.47
C LEU A 59 -5.79 -17.62 2.25
N PHE A 60 -5.94 -18.94 2.29
CA PHE A 60 -5.47 -19.81 1.22
C PHE A 60 -6.51 -20.02 0.12
N ASN A 61 -6.04 -20.22 -1.11
CA ASN A 61 -6.82 -20.72 -2.24
C ASN A 61 -8.09 -19.95 -2.59
N GLU A 62 -8.17 -18.66 -2.28
CA GLU A 62 -9.22 -17.81 -2.80
C GLU A 62 -8.77 -17.14 -4.10
N SER A 63 -9.48 -17.44 -5.20
CA SER A 63 -9.09 -17.02 -6.55
C SER A 63 -9.46 -15.58 -6.89
N LEU A 64 -10.49 -15.03 -6.24
CA LEU A 64 -10.91 -13.65 -6.45
C LEU A 64 -10.31 -12.77 -5.35
N VAL A 65 -9.44 -11.85 -5.73
CA VAL A 65 -8.79 -10.93 -4.77
C VAL A 65 -9.80 -10.08 -4.01
N THR A 66 -10.88 -9.62 -4.65
CA THR A 66 -11.97 -8.89 -4.03
C THR A 66 -12.58 -9.68 -2.88
N ARG A 67 -12.97 -10.92 -3.14
CA ARG A 67 -13.55 -11.81 -2.13
C ARG A 67 -12.54 -12.18 -1.05
N ALA A 68 -11.27 -12.41 -1.42
CA ALA A 68 -10.20 -12.69 -0.48
C ALA A 68 -10.03 -11.55 0.55
N ARG A 69 -9.99 -10.31 0.10
CA ARG A 69 -9.88 -9.15 0.98
C ARG A 69 -11.10 -9.01 1.88
N ASN A 70 -12.31 -9.19 1.36
CA ASN A 70 -13.54 -9.15 2.15
C ASN A 70 -13.57 -10.23 3.24
N TYR A 71 -13.08 -11.44 2.95
CA TYR A 71 -12.95 -12.52 3.95
C TYR A 71 -11.91 -12.19 5.02
N CYS A 72 -10.78 -11.58 4.64
CA CYS A 72 -9.79 -11.11 5.59
C CYS A 72 -10.38 -10.05 6.55
N VAL A 73 -11.13 -9.07 6.02
CA VAL A 73 -11.81 -8.06 6.84
C VAL A 73 -12.83 -8.71 7.78
N ALA A 74 -13.67 -9.62 7.26
CA ALA A 74 -14.68 -10.28 8.08
C ALA A 74 -14.06 -11.07 9.24
N ASN A 75 -12.92 -11.76 9.01
CA ASN A 75 -12.20 -12.45 10.07
C ASN A 75 -11.52 -11.48 11.06
N PHE A 76 -10.92 -10.40 10.54
CA PHE A 76 -10.39 -9.34 11.40
C PHE A 76 -11.46 -8.76 12.32
N LEU A 77 -12.66 -8.47 11.81
CA LEU A 77 -13.76 -7.91 12.60
C LEU A 77 -14.28 -8.86 13.70
N LYS A 78 -14.05 -10.17 13.57
CA LYS A 78 -14.34 -11.17 14.63
C LYS A 78 -13.28 -11.18 15.74
N SER A 79 -12.08 -10.68 15.47
CA SER A 79 -11.00 -10.59 16.47
C SER A 79 -11.15 -9.36 17.35
N SER A 80 -10.28 -9.23 18.37
CA SER A 80 -10.17 -8.01 19.18
C SER A 80 -9.12 -7.03 18.65
N ALA A 81 -8.51 -7.30 17.50
CA ALA A 81 -7.47 -6.46 16.93
C ALA A 81 -7.99 -5.07 16.54
N THR A 82 -7.16 -4.06 16.70
CA THR A 82 -7.50 -2.66 16.47
C THR A 82 -7.21 -2.22 15.04
N HIS A 83 -6.22 -2.83 14.40
CA HIS A 83 -5.75 -2.49 13.06
C HIS A 83 -5.62 -3.72 12.19
N LEU A 84 -6.18 -3.67 10.99
CA LEU A 84 -5.91 -4.62 9.92
C LEU A 84 -4.69 -4.14 9.13
N LEU A 85 -3.72 -5.02 8.94
CA LEU A 85 -2.57 -4.79 8.07
C LEU A 85 -2.61 -5.79 6.93
N PHE A 86 -2.99 -5.33 5.74
CA PHE A 86 -2.80 -6.13 4.53
C PHE A 86 -1.34 -6.12 4.10
N ILE A 87 -0.80 -7.30 3.85
CA ILE A 87 0.46 -7.48 3.11
C ILE A 87 0.27 -8.61 2.11
N ASP A 88 0.47 -8.32 0.82
CA ASP A 88 0.38 -9.36 -0.21
C ASP A 88 1.58 -10.31 -0.12
N SER A 89 1.38 -11.58 -0.46
CA SER A 89 2.34 -12.68 -0.29
C SER A 89 3.63 -12.53 -1.13
N ASP A 90 3.67 -11.55 -2.00
CA ASP A 90 4.78 -11.19 -2.88
C ASP A 90 5.37 -9.80 -2.59
N ILE A 91 4.98 -9.16 -1.49
CA ILE A 91 5.60 -7.93 -0.99
C ILE A 91 6.64 -8.27 0.08
N SER A 92 7.78 -7.60 0.02
CA SER A 92 8.84 -7.68 1.05
C SER A 92 9.14 -6.28 1.57
N TRP A 93 9.48 -6.18 2.85
CA TRP A 93 9.70 -4.93 3.57
C TRP A 93 10.83 -5.08 4.59
N LYS A 94 11.32 -3.96 5.09
CA LYS A 94 12.20 -3.94 6.26
C LYS A 94 11.35 -3.86 7.54
N ALA A 95 11.66 -4.66 8.54
CA ALA A 95 10.91 -4.66 9.81
C ALA A 95 10.84 -3.26 10.43
N MET A 96 11.92 -2.47 10.35
CA MET A 96 11.96 -1.11 10.87
C MET A 96 11.05 -0.14 10.11
N ASP A 97 10.80 -0.36 8.83
CA ASP A 97 9.86 0.47 8.05
C ASP A 97 8.41 0.24 8.52
N LEU A 98 8.04 -1.02 8.84
CA LEU A 98 6.75 -1.32 9.45
C LEU A 98 6.66 -0.81 10.90
N MET A 99 7.73 -0.90 11.68
CA MET A 99 7.78 -0.30 13.02
C MET A 99 7.56 1.22 12.96
N TYR A 100 8.14 1.88 11.96
CA TYR A 100 7.94 3.32 11.74
C TYR A 100 6.50 3.65 11.35
N MET A 101 5.90 2.89 10.43
CA MET A 101 4.47 3.02 10.10
C MET A 101 3.60 2.85 11.36
N THR A 102 3.85 1.82 12.14
CA THR A 102 3.12 1.54 13.39
C THR A 102 3.26 2.68 14.39
N HIS A 103 4.47 3.26 14.52
CA HIS A 103 4.70 4.43 15.37
C HIS A 103 3.86 5.63 14.94
N LEU A 104 3.86 5.98 13.65
CA LEU A 104 3.10 7.13 13.14
C LEU A 104 1.59 6.95 13.38
N VAL A 105 1.07 5.76 13.12
CA VAL A 105 -0.35 5.43 13.36
C VAL A 105 -0.67 5.51 14.86
N ALA A 106 0.23 5.03 15.71
CA ALA A 106 0.04 5.09 17.16
C ALA A 106 0.11 6.51 17.74
N GLU A 107 0.90 7.40 17.12
CA GLU A 107 1.01 8.82 17.55
C GLU A 107 -0.27 9.62 17.29
N ASP A 108 -0.94 9.35 16.17
CA ASP A 108 -2.17 10.07 15.78
C ASP A 108 -3.09 9.12 15.00
N THR A 109 -3.76 8.24 15.73
CA THR A 109 -4.67 7.23 15.16
C THR A 109 -5.84 7.88 14.42
N ASP A 110 -6.34 9.03 14.88
CA ASP A 110 -7.48 9.71 14.25
C ASP A 110 -7.08 10.27 12.88
N LYS A 111 -5.86 10.75 12.74
CA LYS A 111 -5.31 11.24 11.48
C LYS A 111 -4.94 10.10 10.53
N TYR A 112 -4.26 9.09 11.03
CA TYR A 112 -3.66 8.02 10.25
C TYR A 112 -4.48 6.72 10.26
N ARG A 113 -5.80 6.86 10.12
CA ARG A 113 -6.74 5.71 10.12
C ARG A 113 -6.50 4.75 8.95
N VAL A 114 -5.99 5.26 7.82
CA VAL A 114 -5.56 4.46 6.67
C VAL A 114 -4.17 4.92 6.26
N MET A 115 -3.20 4.01 6.32
CA MET A 115 -1.82 4.28 5.95
C MET A 115 -1.25 3.17 5.07
N THR A 116 -0.56 3.53 4.00
CA THR A 116 -0.01 2.59 3.02
C THR A 116 1.48 2.81 2.76
N GLY A 117 2.18 1.74 2.47
CA GLY A 117 3.49 1.77 1.85
C GLY A 117 3.38 1.78 0.32
N LEU A 118 4.30 2.45 -0.34
CA LEU A 118 4.37 2.49 -1.79
C LEU A 118 5.31 1.40 -2.30
N TYR A 119 4.84 0.60 -3.25
CA TYR A 119 5.64 -0.46 -3.85
C TYR A 119 5.64 -0.35 -5.38
N PRO A 120 6.72 -0.82 -6.05
CA PRO A 120 6.82 -0.75 -7.49
C PRO A 120 5.85 -1.73 -8.16
N LYS A 121 5.36 -1.37 -9.34
CA LYS A 121 4.67 -2.31 -10.23
C LYS A 121 5.67 -3.37 -10.73
N LYS A 122 5.17 -4.55 -11.11
CA LYS A 122 5.98 -5.62 -11.74
C LYS A 122 6.30 -5.28 -13.20
N THR A 123 6.94 -4.12 -13.41
CA THR A 123 7.37 -3.61 -14.71
C THR A 123 8.75 -2.99 -14.60
N ILE A 124 9.52 -3.02 -15.68
CA ILE A 124 10.78 -2.30 -15.79
C ILE A 124 10.56 -1.13 -16.76
N ALA A 125 10.69 0.08 -16.25
CA ALA A 125 10.59 1.31 -17.04
C ALA A 125 11.95 1.62 -17.70
N TRP A 126 12.25 0.97 -18.80
CA TRP A 126 13.53 1.09 -19.50
C TRP A 126 13.90 2.52 -19.88
N GLU A 127 12.91 3.36 -20.19
CA GLU A 127 13.13 4.79 -20.46
C GLU A 127 13.70 5.53 -19.24
N LYS A 128 13.23 5.18 -18.03
CA LYS A 128 13.76 5.74 -16.77
C LYS A 128 15.19 5.25 -16.53
N VAL A 129 15.44 3.97 -16.75
CA VAL A 129 16.79 3.37 -16.63
C VAL A 129 17.75 4.08 -17.59
N LEU A 130 17.35 4.26 -18.84
CA LEU A 130 18.18 4.96 -19.83
C LEU A 130 18.46 6.42 -19.43
N ARG A 131 17.45 7.13 -18.92
CA ARG A 131 17.61 8.52 -18.46
C ARG A 131 18.56 8.58 -17.26
N ALA A 132 18.39 7.68 -16.30
CA ALA A 132 19.24 7.60 -15.13
C ALA A 132 20.70 7.27 -15.52
N ALA A 133 20.91 6.30 -16.42
CA ALA A 133 22.24 5.97 -16.92
C ALA A 133 22.91 7.18 -17.61
N LYS A 134 22.16 7.94 -18.42
CA LYS A 134 22.70 9.14 -19.09
C LYS A 134 22.99 10.31 -18.14
N SER A 135 22.49 10.30 -16.92
CA SER A 135 22.75 11.38 -15.95
C SER A 135 24.16 11.37 -15.36
N GLY A 136 24.89 10.24 -15.48
CA GLY A 136 26.21 10.02 -14.85
C GLY A 136 26.16 9.78 -13.33
N ASN A 137 25.00 9.90 -12.71
CA ASN A 137 24.86 9.75 -11.24
C ASN A 137 25.08 8.32 -10.75
N TYR A 138 25.08 7.36 -11.65
CA TYR A 138 25.16 5.92 -11.35
C TYR A 138 26.43 5.26 -11.87
N ASP A 139 27.37 6.04 -12.42
CA ASP A 139 28.60 5.51 -13.05
C ASP A 139 29.46 4.71 -12.09
N GLU A 140 29.53 5.15 -10.83
CA GLU A 140 30.29 4.45 -9.76
C GLU A 140 29.53 3.23 -9.21
N ASN A 141 28.20 3.18 -9.35
CA ASN A 141 27.37 2.08 -8.87
C ASN A 141 26.21 1.78 -9.81
N PRO A 142 26.46 1.12 -10.96
CA PRO A 142 25.43 0.80 -11.94
C PRO A 142 24.29 -0.07 -11.41
N MET A 143 24.53 -0.92 -10.39
CA MET A 143 23.50 -1.73 -9.76
C MET A 143 22.41 -0.87 -9.08
N ALA A 144 22.73 0.36 -8.69
CA ALA A 144 21.73 1.28 -8.13
C ALA A 144 20.67 1.71 -9.17
N LEU A 145 20.87 1.46 -10.47
CA LEU A 145 19.84 1.66 -11.50
C LEU A 145 18.58 0.79 -11.26
N GLU A 146 18.71 -0.34 -10.58
CA GLU A 146 17.55 -1.17 -10.20
C GLU A 146 16.54 -0.38 -9.36
N LYS A 147 17.00 0.54 -8.51
CA LYS A 147 16.15 1.34 -7.61
C LYS A 147 15.27 2.36 -8.33
N VAL A 148 15.61 2.70 -9.56
CA VAL A 148 14.89 3.68 -10.39
C VAL A 148 14.23 3.03 -11.61
N ALA A 149 14.32 1.71 -11.72
CA ALA A 149 13.79 0.96 -12.85
C ALA A 149 12.28 0.74 -12.80
N GLY A 150 11.66 0.81 -11.61
CA GLY A 150 10.24 0.53 -11.42
C GLY A 150 9.34 1.75 -11.62
N ASP A 151 8.06 1.47 -11.92
CA ASP A 151 6.98 2.45 -11.79
C ASP A 151 6.32 2.27 -10.42
N MET A 152 6.19 3.35 -9.66
CA MET A 152 5.51 3.35 -8.38
C MET A 152 4.02 3.67 -8.55
N VAL A 153 3.17 2.99 -7.77
CA VAL A 153 1.76 3.38 -7.63
C VAL A 153 1.70 4.53 -6.63
N PHE A 154 1.70 5.76 -7.12
CA PHE A 154 1.69 6.95 -6.28
C PHE A 154 0.75 7.99 -6.85
N ASN A 155 -0.38 8.21 -6.17
CA ASN A 155 -1.45 9.10 -6.59
C ASN A 155 -1.70 10.17 -5.51
N PRO A 156 -0.84 11.21 -5.41
CA PRO A 156 -1.04 12.31 -4.45
C PRO A 156 -2.40 12.96 -4.60
N ASP A 157 -2.97 13.45 -3.50
CA ASP A 157 -4.22 14.19 -3.56
C ASP A 157 -3.99 15.55 -4.23
N HIS A 158 -4.59 15.76 -5.41
CA HIS A 158 -4.44 17.01 -6.17
C HIS A 158 -5.06 18.24 -5.48
N LYS A 159 -5.96 18.05 -4.52
CA LYS A 159 -6.48 19.17 -3.73
C LYS A 159 -5.44 19.66 -2.74
N GLU A 160 -4.69 18.75 -2.14
CA GLU A 160 -3.60 19.05 -1.22
C GLU A 160 -2.33 19.47 -1.98
N TYR A 161 -2.04 18.83 -3.13
CA TYR A 161 -0.83 19.03 -3.92
C TYR A 161 -1.20 19.40 -5.37
N PRO A 162 -1.74 20.60 -5.62
CA PRO A 162 -2.27 20.99 -6.96
C PRO A 162 -1.19 21.03 -8.04
N GLU A 163 0.07 21.25 -7.68
CA GLU A 163 1.20 21.25 -8.61
C GLU A 163 1.78 19.85 -8.85
N GLY A 164 1.18 18.80 -8.26
CA GLY A 164 1.69 17.43 -8.33
C GLY A 164 3.01 17.20 -7.56
N ARG A 165 3.44 18.17 -6.75
CA ARG A 165 4.66 18.11 -5.93
C ARG A 165 4.30 17.78 -4.49
N ALA A 166 4.29 16.51 -4.16
CA ALA A 166 4.12 16.05 -2.77
C ALA A 166 5.48 15.92 -2.07
N PRO A 167 5.54 16.14 -0.74
CA PRO A 167 6.74 15.87 0.04
C PRO A 167 7.06 14.36 0.02
N ILE A 168 8.35 14.01 0.03
CA ILE A 168 8.78 12.60 -0.03
C ILE A 168 9.47 12.13 1.26
N PHE A 169 9.62 13.02 2.24
CA PHE A 169 10.27 12.75 3.53
C PHE A 169 9.28 12.72 4.70
N GLU A 170 8.00 12.83 4.42
CA GLU A 170 6.91 12.79 5.39
C GLU A 170 5.68 12.07 4.81
N PRO A 171 4.68 11.68 5.63
CA PRO A 171 3.45 11.09 5.12
C PRO A 171 2.72 12.02 4.16
N VAL A 172 2.24 11.47 3.05
CA VAL A 172 1.57 12.19 1.96
C VAL A 172 0.14 11.73 1.82
N LYS A 173 -0.81 12.67 1.73
CA LYS A 173 -2.19 12.33 1.37
C LYS A 173 -2.26 11.83 -0.06
N VAL A 174 -2.96 10.71 -0.25
CA VAL A 174 -3.16 10.11 -1.57
C VAL A 174 -4.64 9.90 -1.84
N ARG A 175 -5.00 9.91 -3.12
CA ARG A 175 -6.38 9.62 -3.55
C ARG A 175 -6.66 8.14 -3.55
N GLU A 176 -5.72 7.39 -4.04
CA GLU A 176 -5.83 5.96 -4.33
C GLU A 176 -4.50 5.29 -4.04
N ALA A 177 -4.53 4.10 -3.48
CA ALA A 177 -3.35 3.31 -3.16
C ALA A 177 -3.67 1.82 -3.27
N GLY A 178 -2.65 1.03 -3.54
CA GLY A 178 -2.77 -0.43 -3.52
C GLY A 178 -2.81 -0.97 -2.09
N THR A 179 -3.55 -2.04 -1.89
CA THR A 179 -3.69 -2.72 -0.59
C THR A 179 -2.59 -3.74 -0.29
N GLY A 180 -1.61 -3.90 -1.20
CA GLY A 180 -0.51 -4.84 -1.01
C GLY A 180 0.39 -4.56 0.21
N PHE A 181 0.30 -3.35 0.79
CA PHE A 181 0.91 -2.99 2.07
C PHE A 181 0.14 -1.83 2.70
N MET A 182 -0.98 -2.12 3.37
CA MET A 182 -1.90 -1.10 3.89
C MET A 182 -2.38 -1.44 5.29
N MET A 183 -2.22 -0.48 6.22
CA MET A 183 -2.75 -0.55 7.60
C MET A 183 -4.04 0.27 7.68
N ILE A 184 -5.09 -0.33 8.26
CA ILE A 184 -6.42 0.26 8.34
C ILE A 184 -6.96 0.09 9.76
N HIS A 185 -7.37 1.19 10.39
CA HIS A 185 -8.00 1.15 11.70
C HIS A 185 -9.40 0.53 11.61
N ARG A 186 -9.79 -0.24 12.62
CA ARG A 186 -11.09 -0.96 12.71
C ARG A 186 -12.29 -0.06 12.41
N SER A 187 -12.31 1.14 12.97
CA SER A 187 -13.44 2.07 12.81
C SER A 187 -13.71 2.47 11.35
N VAL A 188 -12.72 2.36 10.46
CA VAL A 188 -12.93 2.62 9.02
C VAL A 188 -13.91 1.61 8.44
N PHE A 189 -13.79 0.35 8.79
CA PHE A 189 -14.70 -0.69 8.31
C PHE A 189 -16.09 -0.57 8.95
N GLU A 190 -16.15 -0.19 10.22
CA GLU A 190 -17.41 0.02 10.93
C GLU A 190 -18.19 1.18 10.32
N GLU A 191 -17.56 2.33 10.11
CA GLU A 191 -18.17 3.50 9.46
C GLU A 191 -18.53 3.21 7.98
N TYR A 192 -17.68 2.45 7.27
CA TYR A 192 -17.96 2.04 5.90
C TYR A 192 -19.22 1.16 5.83
N ALA A 193 -19.33 0.15 6.70
CA ALA A 193 -20.49 -0.74 6.73
C ALA A 193 -21.79 0.01 7.10
N GLU A 194 -21.72 0.97 8.01
CA GLU A 194 -22.85 1.83 8.37
C GLU A 194 -23.30 2.72 7.19
N ALA A 195 -22.34 3.25 6.43
CA ALA A 195 -22.61 4.11 5.29
C ALA A 195 -23.09 3.35 4.04
N HIS A 196 -22.76 2.07 3.92
CA HIS A 196 -23.03 1.22 2.76
C HIS A 196 -23.73 -0.10 3.14
N PRO A 197 -24.92 -0.07 3.80
CA PRO A 197 -25.62 -1.30 4.20
C PRO A 197 -26.03 -2.17 3.02
N GLU A 198 -26.16 -1.60 1.81
CA GLU A 198 -26.48 -2.31 0.58
C GLU A 198 -25.37 -3.26 0.10
N LEU A 199 -24.14 -3.10 0.63
CA LEU A 199 -23.00 -3.95 0.29
C LEU A 199 -22.89 -5.18 1.19
N GLU A 200 -23.86 -5.41 2.08
CA GLU A 200 -23.94 -6.63 2.87
C GLU A 200 -24.36 -7.82 1.99
N TYR A 201 -23.64 -8.93 2.07
CA TYR A 201 -23.93 -10.13 1.30
C TYR A 201 -23.66 -11.42 2.07
N THR A 202 -24.24 -12.52 1.58
CA THR A 202 -24.00 -13.86 2.12
C THR A 202 -22.91 -14.54 1.29
N PRO A 203 -21.80 -14.99 1.89
CA PRO A 203 -20.75 -15.72 1.17
C PRO A 203 -21.26 -17.05 0.60
N ASP A 204 -21.05 -17.30 -0.70
CA ASP A 204 -21.46 -18.55 -1.36
C ASP A 204 -20.49 -19.72 -1.10
N HIS A 205 -19.22 -19.40 -0.86
CA HIS A 205 -18.16 -20.38 -0.68
C HIS A 205 -17.69 -20.38 0.78
N LEU A 206 -18.47 -21.06 1.60
CA LEU A 206 -18.12 -21.25 3.00
C LEU A 206 -17.03 -22.31 3.10
N ARG A 207 -15.87 -21.91 3.61
CA ARG A 207 -14.90 -22.89 4.12
C ARG A 207 -15.40 -23.37 5.49
N GLU A 208 -15.34 -24.70 5.71
CA GLU A 208 -15.62 -25.23 7.03
C GLU A 208 -14.79 -24.48 8.08
N GLY A 209 -15.48 -23.81 9.03
CA GLY A 209 -14.87 -23.09 10.14
C GLY A 209 -14.72 -21.57 10.00
N ASP A 210 -14.72 -21.00 8.78
CA ASP A 210 -14.50 -19.55 8.62
C ASP A 210 -15.77 -18.73 8.83
N PHE A 211 -16.91 -19.22 8.33
CA PHE A 211 -18.21 -18.54 8.44
C PHE A 211 -19.33 -19.51 8.83
N LYS A 212 -20.28 -19.03 9.61
CA LYS A 212 -21.50 -19.78 9.94
C LYS A 212 -22.48 -19.73 8.77
N THR A 213 -23.30 -20.77 8.61
CA THR A 213 -24.37 -20.77 7.62
C THR A 213 -25.30 -19.56 7.83
N GLY A 214 -25.49 -18.77 6.78
CA GLY A 214 -26.29 -17.54 6.81
C GLY A 214 -25.62 -16.32 7.43
N GLU A 215 -24.34 -16.43 7.79
CA GLU A 215 -23.56 -15.26 8.20
C GLU A 215 -23.38 -14.30 7.03
N LYS A 216 -23.57 -13.02 7.29
CA LYS A 216 -23.39 -11.97 6.31
C LYS A 216 -22.10 -11.21 6.55
N ILE A 217 -21.48 -10.76 5.48
CA ILE A 217 -20.28 -9.93 5.47
C ILE A 217 -20.47 -8.75 4.51
N HIS A 218 -19.59 -7.77 4.55
CA HIS A 218 -19.63 -6.61 3.65
C HIS A 218 -18.61 -6.71 2.52
N ALA A 219 -19.01 -6.19 1.35
CA ALA A 219 -18.11 -6.01 0.20
C ALA A 219 -17.36 -4.68 0.30
N TYR A 220 -16.34 -4.63 1.14
CA TYR A 220 -15.46 -3.47 1.26
C TYR A 220 -14.59 -3.27 0.03
N PHE A 221 -14.27 -4.37 -0.65
CA PHE A 221 -13.40 -4.44 -1.81
C PHE A 221 -14.15 -5.07 -2.97
N ASP A 222 -14.38 -4.29 -4.03
CA ASP A 222 -14.98 -4.76 -5.28
C ASP A 222 -14.48 -3.93 -6.46
N CYS A 223 -14.63 -4.46 -7.69
CA CYS A 223 -14.34 -3.73 -8.91
C CYS A 223 -15.62 -3.08 -9.44
N ILE A 224 -15.57 -1.78 -9.65
CA ILE A 224 -16.75 -1.03 -10.12
C ILE A 224 -16.38 -0.08 -11.26
N ILE A 225 -17.39 0.33 -12.03
CA ILE A 225 -17.35 1.53 -12.87
C ILE A 225 -18.00 2.65 -12.06
N ASN A 226 -17.23 3.67 -11.72
CA ASN A 226 -17.74 4.80 -10.94
C ASN A 226 -18.52 5.82 -11.80
N ASP A 227 -19.07 6.86 -11.17
CA ASP A 227 -19.87 7.91 -11.84
C ASP A 227 -19.07 8.71 -12.89
N GLN A 228 -17.75 8.62 -12.89
CA GLN A 228 -16.87 9.24 -13.86
C GLN A 228 -16.48 8.30 -15.01
N ASN A 229 -17.16 7.15 -15.13
CA ASN A 229 -16.86 6.08 -16.10
C ASN A 229 -15.43 5.53 -15.99
N ARG A 230 -14.82 5.60 -14.79
CA ARG A 230 -13.56 4.93 -14.51
C ARG A 230 -13.83 3.52 -14.01
N TYR A 231 -13.14 2.53 -14.58
CA TYR A 231 -13.09 1.21 -13.97
C TYR A 231 -12.09 1.26 -12.80
N LEU A 232 -12.61 1.07 -11.59
CA LEU A 232 -11.81 1.02 -10.37
C LEU A 232 -11.51 -0.45 -10.02
N SER A 233 -10.25 -0.72 -9.69
CA SER A 233 -9.85 -1.95 -8.99
C SER A 233 -10.40 -1.94 -7.57
N GLU A 234 -10.34 -3.08 -6.91
CA GLU A 234 -10.90 -3.26 -5.58
C GLU A 234 -10.31 -2.32 -4.53
N ASP A 235 -9.00 -2.08 -4.62
CA ASP A 235 -8.25 -1.16 -3.76
C ASP A 235 -8.63 0.31 -4.02
N TYR A 236 -8.80 0.68 -5.29
CA TYR A 236 -9.19 2.05 -5.66
C TYR A 236 -10.66 2.34 -5.31
N MET A 237 -11.55 1.36 -5.47
CA MET A 237 -12.94 1.48 -5.03
C MET A 237 -13.02 1.68 -3.52
N PHE A 238 -12.30 0.86 -2.73
CA PHE A 238 -12.19 1.04 -1.29
C PHE A 238 -11.71 2.44 -0.94
N CYS A 239 -10.61 2.89 -1.56
CA CYS A 239 -10.04 4.22 -1.34
C CYS A 239 -11.05 5.35 -1.67
N GLU A 240 -11.78 5.24 -2.78
CA GLU A 240 -12.77 6.23 -3.17
C GLU A 240 -13.89 6.33 -2.14
N ASN A 241 -14.42 5.19 -1.70
CA ASN A 241 -15.54 5.16 -0.75
C ASN A 241 -15.11 5.64 0.64
N VAL A 242 -13.95 5.23 1.13
CA VAL A 242 -13.38 5.72 2.41
C VAL A 242 -13.21 7.24 2.39
N ARG A 243 -12.72 7.80 1.28
CA ARG A 243 -12.57 9.26 1.14
C ARG A 243 -13.93 9.99 1.05
N LYS A 244 -14.97 9.37 0.50
CA LYS A 244 -16.34 9.93 0.54
C LYS A 244 -16.87 10.06 1.97
N LEU A 245 -16.39 9.25 2.90
CA LEU A 245 -16.67 9.35 4.35
C LEU A 245 -15.83 10.43 5.05
N GLY A 246 -14.96 11.14 4.34
CA GLY A 246 -14.09 12.16 4.91
C GLY A 246 -12.83 11.61 5.56
N ILE A 247 -12.50 10.34 5.34
CA ILE A 247 -11.31 9.70 5.88
C ILE A 247 -10.15 9.85 4.90
N ASP A 248 -9.07 10.45 5.34
CA ASP A 248 -7.86 10.62 4.55
C ASP A 248 -7.05 9.32 4.45
N ILE A 249 -6.43 9.11 3.29
CA ILE A 249 -5.50 8.01 3.05
C ILE A 249 -4.10 8.58 2.96
N TRP A 250 -3.18 8.00 3.73
CA TRP A 250 -1.80 8.45 3.83
C TRP A 250 -0.83 7.44 3.28
N ALA A 251 0.12 7.89 2.49
CA ALA A 251 1.22 7.06 1.97
C ALA A 251 2.55 7.45 2.63
N LEU A 252 3.45 6.48 2.75
CA LEU A 252 4.80 6.65 3.25
C LEU A 252 5.83 6.54 2.11
N PRO A 253 6.23 7.65 1.48
CA PRO A 253 7.18 7.62 0.38
C PRO A 253 8.58 7.17 0.78
N MET A 254 8.94 7.33 2.07
CA MET A 254 10.30 7.11 2.57
C MET A 254 10.60 5.64 2.90
N ILE A 255 9.60 4.77 3.00
CA ILE A 255 9.84 3.34 3.25
C ILE A 255 10.17 2.60 1.95
N GLU A 256 10.93 1.51 2.08
CA GLU A 256 11.38 0.73 0.93
C GLU A 256 10.67 -0.62 0.90
N LEU A 257 9.86 -0.83 -0.14
CA LEU A 257 9.17 -2.09 -0.38
C LEU A 257 9.69 -2.74 -1.66
N MET A 258 9.72 -4.07 -1.68
CA MET A 258 10.05 -4.87 -2.85
C MET A 258 8.83 -5.67 -3.29
N HIS A 259 8.56 -5.71 -4.58
CA HIS A 259 7.48 -6.49 -5.17
C HIS A 259 8.06 -7.68 -5.92
N CYS A 260 7.91 -8.87 -5.37
CA CYS A 260 8.46 -10.09 -5.91
C CYS A 260 7.59 -10.63 -7.06
N GLY A 261 8.24 -11.18 -8.07
CA GLY A 261 7.58 -11.80 -9.23
C GLY A 261 8.53 -12.81 -9.85
N SER A 262 8.36 -13.12 -11.14
CA SER A 262 9.39 -13.81 -11.94
C SER A 262 10.69 -12.99 -11.97
N TYR A 263 10.58 -11.70 -11.69
CA TYR A 263 11.65 -10.75 -11.41
C TYR A 263 11.35 -10.03 -10.11
N ILE A 264 12.37 -9.69 -9.31
CA ILE A 264 12.18 -8.89 -8.08
C ILE A 264 12.21 -7.41 -8.44
N TYR A 265 11.05 -6.79 -8.39
CA TYR A 265 10.91 -5.34 -8.62
C TYR A 265 11.07 -4.62 -7.29
N GLN A 266 12.09 -3.79 -7.19
CA GLN A 266 12.34 -2.99 -6.00
C GLN A 266 12.45 -1.52 -6.35
N GLY A 267 12.05 -0.67 -5.43
CA GLY A 267 12.15 0.77 -5.62
C GLY A 267 11.77 1.52 -4.36
N LYS A 268 12.38 2.67 -4.20
CA LYS A 268 12.08 3.62 -3.15
C LYS A 268 11.69 4.92 -3.80
N LEU A 269 10.53 5.44 -3.44
CA LEU A 269 10.02 6.64 -4.07
C LEU A 269 10.98 7.83 -3.91
N ILE A 270 11.63 7.94 -2.77
CA ILE A 270 12.63 8.96 -2.50
C ILE A 270 13.85 8.87 -3.45
N ASP A 271 14.28 7.65 -3.79
CA ASP A 271 15.39 7.42 -4.73
C ASP A 271 14.96 7.73 -6.18
N MET A 272 13.66 7.63 -6.46
CA MET A 272 13.06 7.93 -7.77
C MET A 272 12.73 9.41 -7.94
N ALA A 273 12.55 10.16 -6.87
CA ALA A 273 12.12 11.56 -6.91
C ALA A 273 13.04 12.45 -7.74
N ALA A 274 14.37 12.21 -7.68
CA ALA A 274 15.36 12.92 -8.49
C ALA A 274 15.23 12.67 -10.01
N GLN A 275 14.53 11.58 -10.40
CA GLN A 275 14.30 11.18 -11.80
C GLN A 275 12.91 11.59 -12.30
N GLY A 276 12.15 12.33 -11.50
CA GLY A 276 10.76 12.67 -11.80
C GLY A 276 9.82 11.51 -11.54
N VAL A 277 9.20 11.50 -10.37
CA VAL A 277 8.16 10.54 -10.03
C VAL A 277 6.88 10.95 -10.73
N HIS A 278 6.31 10.03 -11.51
CA HIS A 278 4.98 10.21 -12.07
C HIS A 278 3.97 9.47 -11.20
N ALA A 279 2.98 10.21 -10.69
CA ALA A 279 1.81 9.60 -10.07
C ALA A 279 1.10 8.66 -11.04
N THR A 280 0.50 7.58 -10.55
CA THR A 280 -0.45 6.79 -11.35
C THR A 280 -1.72 7.62 -11.44
N MET A 281 -1.90 8.33 -12.57
CA MET A 281 -2.92 9.35 -12.69
C MET A 281 -4.25 8.80 -13.15
N ALA A 282 -5.33 9.50 -12.75
CA ALA A 282 -6.64 9.33 -13.34
C ALA A 282 -6.62 9.69 -14.84
N ALA A 283 -7.55 9.11 -15.61
CA ALA A 283 -7.62 9.32 -17.06
C ALA A 283 -7.62 10.81 -17.49
N ASP A 284 -8.24 11.67 -16.66
CA ASP A 284 -8.38 13.11 -16.91
C ASP A 284 -7.04 13.87 -16.87
N ASP A 285 -6.03 13.30 -16.20
CA ASP A 285 -4.72 13.91 -16.02
C ASP A 285 -3.69 13.40 -17.04
N ILE A 286 -3.99 12.32 -17.76
CA ILE A 286 -3.09 11.73 -18.77
C ILE A 286 -2.81 12.72 -19.92
N GLY A 287 -3.79 13.55 -20.28
CA GLY A 287 -3.66 14.58 -21.30
C GLY A 287 -2.64 15.66 -20.95
N LYS A 288 -2.55 16.03 -19.65
CA LYS A 288 -1.64 17.06 -19.16
C LYS A 288 -0.18 16.59 -19.12
N ILE A 289 0.06 15.30 -18.89
CA ILE A 289 1.42 14.72 -18.88
C ILE A 289 1.95 14.52 -20.30
N ARG A 290 1.08 14.17 -21.25
CA ARG A 290 1.50 14.04 -22.67
C ARG A 290 2.01 15.35 -23.24
N SER A 291 1.50 16.50 -22.78
CA SER A 291 1.96 17.83 -23.21
C SER A 291 3.31 18.24 -22.58
N SER A 292 3.78 17.54 -21.54
CA SER A 292 5.07 17.80 -20.87
C SER A 292 6.19 16.83 -21.28
N ARG A 293 5.97 15.96 -22.27
CA ARG A 293 7.04 15.12 -22.82
C ARG A 293 7.98 15.97 -23.67
N PRO A 294 9.28 16.04 -23.34
CA PRO A 294 10.26 16.74 -24.19
C PRO A 294 10.73 15.86 -25.37
N TYR A 295 9.81 15.14 -26.00
CA TYR A 295 10.09 14.43 -27.25
C TYR A 295 9.06 14.92 -28.26
N GLU A 296 9.41 16.00 -28.93
CA GLU A 296 8.91 16.27 -30.28
C GLU A 296 9.60 15.26 -31.22
N ASP A 297 8.80 14.44 -31.86
CA ASP A 297 9.25 13.61 -32.98
C ASP A 297 9.88 14.50 -34.02
N ASN A 298 11.18 14.56 -34.10
CA ASN A 298 11.87 15.03 -35.26
C ASN A 298 11.89 13.88 -36.27
N GLU A 299 10.77 13.66 -36.95
CA GLU A 299 10.81 13.09 -38.29
C GLU A 299 11.39 14.15 -39.28
N LYS A 300 12.60 13.91 -39.65
CA LYS A 300 13.14 14.27 -40.99
C LYS A 300 14.17 13.24 -41.41
#